data_cac69ba2eb4f9d6bca6be34af9513dab
#
_entry.id   cac69ba2eb4f9d6bca6be34af9513dab
#
_cell.length_a   1.000
_cell.length_b   1.000
_cell.length_c   1.000
_cell.angle_alpha   90.00
_cell.angle_beta   90.00
_cell.angle_gamma   90.00
#
_symmetry.space_group_name_H-M   'P 1'
#
loop_
_entity.id
_entity.type
_entity.pdbx_description
1 polymer ?
#
loop_
_entity_poly.entity_id
_entity_poly.type
_entity_poly.pdbx_seq_one_letter_code
_entity_poly.pdbx_strand_id
1 'polypeptide(L)'
;MKKSRDWFSTLAIIGGLLLVLYPTISNFLNLRNATRVIEQYSEAVDELTDDEAQQLMDAARTYNAKLAGLSGIPAADGGWDAIDASTAAQLREEYSGLLDLTGTGVMGYITIPRLDETMPIYHTTEEKVLQVATGHIETSSLPVGGASTHAAISGHRGLPSAKLFTELDKMQLGDIFYVKVLKETFAYQVDQILTVL
;
A
#
# COMPACT_ATOMS: atom_id res chain seq x y z
N MET A 1 45.61 7.25 -30.84
CA MET A 1 44.29 7.96 -30.79
C MET A 1 43.08 7.06 -31.09
N LYS A 2 43.16 5.94 -31.81
CA LYS A 2 42.01 5.03 -32.09
C LYS A 2 41.49 4.30 -30.83
N LYS A 3 42.39 3.82 -30.01
CA LYS A 3 42.05 3.00 -28.82
C LYS A 3 41.22 3.70 -27.70
N SER A 4 41.40 5.02 -27.54
CA SER A 4 40.61 5.82 -26.57
C SER A 4 39.16 6.09 -27.05
N ARG A 5 38.96 6.17 -28.35
CA ARG A 5 37.62 6.41 -28.94
C ARG A 5 36.75 5.15 -28.84
N ASP A 6 37.33 3.96 -28.96
CA ASP A 6 36.63 2.70 -28.86
C ASP A 6 36.18 2.44 -27.42
N TRP A 7 36.96 2.85 -26.42
CA TRP A 7 36.60 2.77 -25.01
C TRP A 7 35.42 3.67 -24.63
N PHE A 8 35.41 4.92 -25.11
CA PHE A 8 34.26 5.82 -24.91
C PHE A 8 32.98 5.29 -25.54
N SER A 9 33.06 4.74 -26.75
CA SER A 9 31.91 4.12 -27.41
C SER A 9 31.39 2.92 -26.63
N THR A 10 32.27 2.07 -26.12
CA THR A 10 31.89 0.92 -25.31
C THR A 10 31.23 1.34 -24.01
N LEU A 11 31.76 2.36 -23.31
CA LEU A 11 31.13 2.88 -22.09
C LEU A 11 29.76 3.50 -22.37
N ALA A 12 29.62 4.24 -23.48
CA ALA A 12 28.33 4.81 -23.87
C ALA A 12 27.29 3.74 -24.16
N ILE A 13 27.68 2.65 -24.84
CA ILE A 13 26.79 1.51 -25.09
C ILE A 13 26.41 0.82 -23.78
N ILE A 14 27.35 0.56 -22.87
CA ILE A 14 27.06 -0.05 -21.56
C ILE A 14 26.14 0.87 -20.76
N GLY A 15 26.43 2.16 -20.68
CA GLY A 15 25.58 3.13 -19.98
C GLY A 15 24.17 3.19 -20.55
N GLY A 16 24.04 3.21 -21.88
CA GLY A 16 22.74 3.16 -22.56
C GLY A 16 21.97 1.87 -22.25
N LEU A 17 22.65 0.72 -22.26
CA LEU A 17 22.05 -0.57 -21.93
C LEU A 17 21.57 -0.61 -20.47
N LEU A 18 22.38 -0.10 -19.54
CA LEU A 18 21.97 0.00 -18.12
C LEU A 18 20.75 0.87 -17.91
N LEU A 19 20.65 2.01 -18.63
CA LEU A 19 19.47 2.88 -18.58
C LEU A 19 18.21 2.18 -19.11
N VAL A 20 18.33 1.42 -20.20
CA VAL A 20 17.20 0.68 -20.79
C VAL A 20 16.76 -0.47 -19.87
N LEU A 21 17.70 -1.16 -19.23
CA LEU A 21 17.41 -2.28 -18.33
C LEU A 21 16.98 -1.85 -16.93
N TYR A 22 17.25 -0.59 -16.54
CA TYR A 22 16.95 -0.08 -15.20
C TYR A 22 15.50 -0.34 -14.75
N PRO A 23 14.45 -0.01 -15.51
CA PRO A 23 13.07 -0.23 -15.09
C PRO A 23 12.76 -1.71 -14.84
N THR A 24 13.23 -2.59 -15.73
CA THR A 24 12.98 -4.03 -15.61
C THR A 24 13.66 -4.62 -14.39
N ILE A 25 14.93 -4.29 -14.15
CA ILE A 25 15.70 -4.78 -13.00
C ILE A 25 15.11 -4.21 -11.71
N SER A 26 14.81 -2.91 -11.68
CA SER A 26 14.28 -2.26 -10.49
C SER A 26 12.90 -2.82 -10.12
N ASN A 27 12.00 -2.99 -11.09
CA ASN A 27 10.69 -3.61 -10.85
C ASN A 27 10.82 -5.05 -10.35
N PHE A 28 11.74 -5.84 -10.93
CA PHE A 28 12.01 -7.21 -10.46
C PHE A 28 12.47 -7.25 -9.00
N LEU A 29 13.39 -6.34 -8.63
CA LEU A 29 13.87 -6.24 -7.24
C LEU A 29 12.74 -5.79 -6.31
N ASN A 30 11.91 -4.85 -6.74
CA ASN A 30 10.76 -4.38 -5.96
C ASN A 30 9.74 -5.52 -5.73
N LEU A 31 9.38 -6.28 -6.76
CA LEU A 31 8.48 -7.44 -6.63
C LEU A 31 9.05 -8.48 -5.66
N ARG A 32 10.33 -8.80 -5.77
CA ARG A 32 10.98 -9.73 -4.86
C ARG A 32 10.96 -9.24 -3.41
N ASN A 33 11.17 -7.94 -3.20
CA ASN A 33 11.09 -7.35 -1.88
C ASN A 33 9.63 -7.36 -1.35
N ALA A 34 8.66 -7.02 -2.18
CA ALA A 34 7.24 -7.08 -1.83
C ALA A 34 6.81 -8.49 -1.42
N THR A 35 7.21 -9.52 -2.19
CA THR A 35 6.94 -10.93 -1.85
C THR A 35 7.52 -11.30 -0.49
N ARG A 36 8.79 -10.94 -0.24
CA ARG A 36 9.43 -11.21 1.05
C ARG A 36 8.72 -10.53 2.23
N VAL A 37 8.31 -9.29 2.05
CA VAL A 37 7.59 -8.53 3.08
C VAL A 37 6.23 -9.17 3.38
N ILE A 38 5.51 -9.62 2.35
CA ILE A 38 4.22 -10.31 2.49
C ILE A 38 4.41 -11.67 3.17
N GLU A 39 5.47 -12.42 2.83
CA GLU A 39 5.81 -13.68 3.51
C GLU A 39 6.07 -13.46 4.99
N GLN A 40 6.92 -12.48 5.36
CA GLN A 40 7.20 -12.14 6.76
C GLN A 40 5.93 -11.71 7.54
N TYR A 41 5.06 -10.92 6.89
CA TYR A 41 3.76 -10.57 7.48
C TYR A 41 2.88 -11.80 7.68
N SER A 42 2.81 -12.69 6.68
CA SER A 42 1.99 -13.91 6.76
C SER A 42 2.49 -14.87 7.83
N GLU A 43 3.82 -15.04 7.96
CA GLU A 43 4.42 -15.82 9.04
C GLU A 43 4.05 -15.26 10.42
N ALA A 44 4.14 -13.93 10.61
CA ALA A 44 3.73 -13.29 11.85
C ALA A 44 2.23 -13.46 12.16
N VAL A 45 1.38 -13.46 11.12
CA VAL A 45 -0.07 -13.72 11.27
C VAL A 45 -0.34 -15.18 11.64
N ASP A 46 0.41 -16.11 11.08
CA ASP A 46 0.25 -17.55 11.35
C ASP A 46 0.67 -17.93 12.79
N GLU A 47 1.57 -17.14 13.40
CA GLU A 47 1.97 -17.30 14.81
C GLU A 47 0.89 -16.81 15.80
N LEU A 48 -0.07 -15.98 15.37
CA LEU A 48 -1.16 -15.52 16.24
C LEU A 48 -2.16 -16.63 16.51
N THR A 49 -2.63 -16.71 17.75
CA THR A 49 -3.86 -17.45 18.07
C THR A 49 -5.08 -16.76 17.45
N ASP A 50 -6.19 -17.46 17.35
CA ASP A 50 -7.43 -16.88 16.83
C ASP A 50 -7.96 -15.77 17.74
N ASP A 51 -7.79 -15.92 19.06
CA ASP A 51 -8.20 -14.91 20.04
C ASP A 51 -7.36 -13.63 19.91
N GLU A 52 -6.04 -13.74 19.73
CA GLU A 52 -5.15 -12.59 19.52
C GLU A 52 -5.47 -11.86 18.20
N ALA A 53 -5.66 -12.60 17.11
CA ALA A 53 -6.04 -12.03 15.83
C ALA A 53 -7.40 -11.31 15.93
N GLN A 54 -8.36 -11.88 16.65
CA GLN A 54 -9.66 -11.26 16.88
C GLN A 54 -9.56 -9.98 17.71
N GLN A 55 -8.75 -9.96 18.76
CA GLN A 55 -8.53 -8.76 19.58
C GLN A 55 -7.93 -7.61 18.76
N LEU A 56 -6.93 -7.90 17.91
CA LEU A 56 -6.33 -6.92 17.01
C LEU A 56 -7.35 -6.38 16.00
N MET A 57 -8.17 -7.27 15.44
CA MET A 57 -9.23 -6.91 14.51
C MET A 57 -10.29 -6.01 15.18
N ASP A 58 -10.70 -6.33 16.42
CA ASP A 58 -11.68 -5.54 17.16
C ASP A 58 -11.12 -4.18 17.59
N ALA A 59 -9.83 -4.10 17.89
CA ALA A 59 -9.15 -2.82 18.14
C ALA A 59 -9.19 -1.93 16.89
N ALA A 60 -8.88 -2.48 15.72
CA ALA A 60 -8.95 -1.76 14.44
C ALA A 60 -10.39 -1.32 14.11
N ARG A 61 -11.39 -2.16 14.34
CA ARG A 61 -12.82 -1.80 14.19
C ARG A 61 -13.25 -0.70 15.16
N THR A 62 -12.75 -0.75 16.39
CA THR A 62 -13.02 0.30 17.40
C THR A 62 -12.44 1.64 16.97
N TYR A 63 -11.22 1.64 16.43
CA TYR A 63 -10.60 2.82 15.84
C TYR A 63 -11.44 3.39 14.70
N ASN A 64 -11.92 2.54 13.77
CA ASN A 64 -12.80 2.97 12.68
C ASN A 64 -14.10 3.61 13.21
N ALA A 65 -14.68 3.08 14.27
CA ALA A 65 -15.87 3.66 14.91
C ALA A 65 -15.59 5.02 15.53
N LYS A 66 -14.40 5.23 16.12
CA LYS A 66 -13.98 6.55 16.61
C LYS A 66 -13.86 7.55 15.46
N LEU A 67 -13.20 7.18 14.35
CA LEU A 67 -13.10 8.05 13.17
C LEU A 67 -14.47 8.43 12.63
N ALA A 68 -15.38 7.48 12.49
CA ALA A 68 -16.74 7.73 12.00
C ALA A 68 -17.55 8.67 12.90
N GLY A 69 -17.25 8.70 14.20
CA GLY A 69 -17.88 9.60 15.18
C GLY A 69 -17.36 11.03 15.14
N LEU A 70 -16.24 11.29 14.46
CA LEU A 70 -15.67 12.62 14.36
C LEU A 70 -16.32 13.39 13.21
N SER A 71 -17.07 14.45 13.58
CA SER A 71 -17.65 15.35 12.58
C SER A 71 -16.56 16.13 11.88
N GLY A 72 -16.44 15.96 10.54
CA GLY A 72 -15.63 16.85 9.72
C GLY A 72 -14.28 16.31 9.25
N ILE A 73 -13.99 15.01 9.40
CA ILE A 73 -12.86 14.42 8.67
C ILE A 73 -13.35 14.10 7.24
N PRO A 74 -12.93 14.86 6.23
CA PRO A 74 -13.16 14.47 4.84
C PRO A 74 -12.27 13.26 4.57
N ALA A 75 -12.84 12.18 4.11
CA ALA A 75 -12.14 10.91 3.89
C ALA A 75 -11.00 10.98 2.86
N ALA A 76 -10.83 12.08 2.14
CA ALA A 76 -9.85 12.18 1.07
C ALA A 76 -8.98 13.46 1.08
N ASP A 77 -9.49 14.62 1.49
CA ASP A 77 -8.81 15.89 1.20
C ASP A 77 -8.46 16.75 2.43
N GLY A 78 -9.03 16.49 3.61
CA GLY A 78 -8.91 17.38 4.76
C GLY A 78 -7.80 17.04 5.74
N GLY A 79 -7.25 15.85 5.66
CA GLY A 79 -6.23 15.41 6.60
C GLY A 79 -6.63 15.61 8.07
N TRP A 80 -5.64 15.56 8.92
CA TRP A 80 -5.80 15.79 10.37
C TRP A 80 -6.05 17.25 10.74
N ASP A 81 -5.92 18.18 9.78
CA ASP A 81 -6.07 19.62 10.02
C ASP A 81 -7.54 20.03 10.26
N ALA A 82 -8.48 19.12 9.98
CA ALA A 82 -9.91 19.35 10.20
C ALA A 82 -10.35 19.17 11.68
N ILE A 83 -9.48 18.63 12.52
CA ILE A 83 -9.73 18.39 13.95
C ILE A 83 -8.68 19.09 14.81
N ASP A 84 -8.94 19.21 16.11
CA ASP A 84 -7.97 19.81 17.02
C ASP A 84 -6.66 19.01 17.10
N ALA A 85 -5.54 19.71 17.27
CA ALA A 85 -4.20 19.12 17.20
C ALA A 85 -3.95 18.02 18.25
N SER A 86 -4.60 18.09 19.41
CA SER A 86 -4.43 17.10 20.48
C SER A 86 -5.12 15.79 20.12
N THR A 87 -6.34 15.86 19.60
CA THR A 87 -7.09 14.70 19.11
C THR A 87 -6.40 14.08 17.90
N ALA A 88 -5.90 14.90 16.97
CA ALA A 88 -5.13 14.43 15.83
C ALA A 88 -3.86 13.66 16.24
N ALA A 89 -3.13 14.18 17.23
CA ALA A 89 -1.92 13.52 17.73
C ALA A 89 -2.22 12.16 18.37
N GLN A 90 -3.28 12.08 19.18
CA GLN A 90 -3.71 10.83 19.81
C GLN A 90 -4.15 9.79 18.78
N LEU A 91 -4.91 10.21 17.77
CA LEU A 91 -5.36 9.30 16.70
C LEU A 91 -4.20 8.79 15.86
N ARG A 92 -3.21 9.61 15.54
CA ARG A 92 -2.00 9.17 14.82
C ARG A 92 -1.18 8.17 15.63
N GLU A 93 -1.03 8.40 16.93
CA GLU A 93 -0.33 7.45 17.80
C GLU A 93 -1.07 6.10 17.86
N GLU A 94 -2.39 6.13 18.07
CA GLU A 94 -3.22 4.92 18.06
C GLU A 94 -3.14 4.21 16.70
N TYR A 95 -3.30 4.95 15.58
CA TYR A 95 -3.21 4.43 14.22
C TYR A 95 -1.89 3.71 13.96
N SER A 96 -0.78 4.30 14.35
CA SER A 96 0.55 3.74 14.09
C SER A 96 0.82 2.42 14.81
N GLY A 97 0.13 2.17 15.91
CA GLY A 97 0.25 0.91 16.69
C GLY A 97 -0.72 -0.18 16.25
N LEU A 98 -1.73 0.13 15.43
CA LEU A 98 -2.72 -0.85 14.99
C LEU A 98 -2.24 -1.63 13.77
N LEU A 99 -2.44 -2.97 13.77
CA LEU A 99 -2.15 -3.87 12.65
C LEU A 99 -0.66 -3.97 12.24
N ASP A 100 0.26 -3.34 12.94
CA ASP A 100 1.71 -3.46 12.66
C ASP A 100 2.33 -4.59 13.50
N LEU A 101 2.16 -5.84 13.03
CA LEU A 101 2.65 -7.03 13.74
C LEU A 101 4.18 -7.15 13.75
N THR A 102 4.82 -6.63 12.71
CA THR A 102 6.25 -6.86 12.45
C THR A 102 7.12 -5.66 12.80
N GLY A 103 6.52 -4.54 13.22
CA GLY A 103 7.22 -3.27 13.44
C GLY A 103 7.78 -2.64 12.15
N THR A 104 7.30 -3.12 10.99
CA THR A 104 7.74 -2.62 9.67
C THR A 104 6.76 -1.64 9.04
N GLY A 105 5.62 -1.42 9.68
CA GLY A 105 4.53 -0.59 9.20
C GLY A 105 3.59 -1.28 8.20
N VAL A 106 3.73 -2.59 7.99
CA VAL A 106 2.83 -3.35 7.10
C VAL A 106 1.59 -3.78 7.86
N MET A 107 0.42 -3.37 7.37
CA MET A 107 -0.89 -3.72 7.97
C MET A 107 -1.63 -4.85 7.24
N GLY A 108 -1.18 -5.23 6.06
CA GLY A 108 -1.81 -6.23 5.22
C GLY A 108 -1.30 -6.18 3.79
N TYR A 109 -2.04 -6.80 2.89
CA TYR A 109 -1.72 -6.73 1.46
C TYR A 109 -2.98 -6.77 0.58
N ILE A 110 -2.88 -6.18 -0.61
CA ILE A 110 -3.91 -6.16 -1.63
C ILE A 110 -3.52 -7.09 -2.77
N THR A 111 -4.46 -7.93 -3.23
CA THR A 111 -4.31 -8.79 -4.41
C THR A 111 -5.35 -8.39 -5.45
N ILE A 112 -4.89 -8.10 -6.66
CA ILE A 112 -5.71 -7.69 -7.80
C ILE A 112 -5.51 -8.72 -8.93
N PRO A 113 -6.35 -9.78 -9.01
CA PRO A 113 -6.14 -10.87 -9.95
C PRO A 113 -6.11 -10.43 -11.41
N ARG A 114 -6.93 -9.44 -11.78
CA ARG A 114 -6.97 -8.92 -13.14
C ARG A 114 -5.64 -8.34 -13.61
N LEU A 115 -4.85 -7.81 -12.68
CA LEU A 115 -3.55 -7.18 -12.98
C LEU A 115 -2.38 -8.14 -12.72
N ASP A 116 -2.67 -9.33 -12.15
CA ASP A 116 -1.65 -10.26 -11.63
C ASP A 116 -0.69 -9.57 -10.65
N GLU A 117 -1.26 -8.75 -9.73
CA GLU A 117 -0.49 -7.96 -8.77
C GLU A 117 -0.90 -8.29 -7.33
N THR A 118 0.11 -8.44 -6.47
CA THR A 118 -0.04 -8.50 -5.02
C THR A 118 0.97 -7.56 -4.38
N MET A 119 0.47 -6.63 -3.57
CA MET A 119 1.27 -5.54 -3.01
C MET A 119 1.02 -5.39 -1.52
N PRO A 120 2.06 -5.20 -0.70
CA PRO A 120 1.88 -4.87 0.71
C PRO A 120 1.24 -3.49 0.87
N ILE A 121 0.41 -3.36 1.90
CA ILE A 121 -0.21 -2.11 2.31
C ILE A 121 0.52 -1.65 3.57
N TYR A 122 1.18 -0.51 3.47
CA TYR A 122 1.85 0.12 4.60
C TYR A 122 0.97 1.17 5.27
N HIS A 123 1.29 1.48 6.52
CA HIS A 123 0.83 2.71 7.15
C HIS A 123 1.36 3.92 6.38
N THR A 124 0.54 4.96 6.34
CA THR A 124 0.82 6.26 5.71
C THR A 124 1.05 6.22 4.19
N THR A 125 1.01 7.39 3.60
CA THR A 125 1.28 7.63 2.17
C THR A 125 2.55 8.47 1.99
N GLU A 126 3.51 8.34 2.92
CA GLU A 126 4.80 9.01 2.79
C GLU A 126 5.50 8.57 1.50
N GLU A 127 6.25 9.49 0.89
CA GLU A 127 6.95 9.25 -0.37
C GLU A 127 7.82 7.99 -0.32
N LYS A 128 8.52 7.75 0.79
CA LYS A 128 9.35 6.53 0.97
C LYS A 128 8.56 5.23 0.85
N VAL A 129 7.27 5.24 1.25
CA VAL A 129 6.35 4.10 1.11
C VAL A 129 5.89 3.97 -0.33
N LEU A 130 5.37 5.06 -0.89
CA LEU A 130 4.77 5.06 -2.22
C LEU A 130 5.78 4.76 -3.35
N GLN A 131 7.09 4.98 -3.11
CA GLN A 131 8.15 4.59 -4.06
C GLN A 131 8.29 3.07 -4.24
N VAL A 132 7.82 2.26 -3.31
CA VAL A 132 8.07 0.80 -3.31
C VAL A 132 6.82 -0.05 -3.10
N ALA A 133 5.73 0.52 -2.57
CA ALA A 133 4.53 -0.21 -2.16
C ALA A 133 3.27 0.65 -2.27
N THR A 134 2.15 0.12 -1.77
CA THR A 134 0.93 0.88 -1.52
C THR A 134 0.89 1.36 -0.07
N GLY A 135 0.25 2.50 0.15
CA GLY A 135 0.09 3.11 1.45
C GLY A 135 -1.38 3.37 1.78
N HIS A 136 -1.74 3.16 3.04
CA HIS A 136 -3.06 3.48 3.54
C HIS A 136 -3.15 4.97 3.91
N ILE A 137 -4.19 5.64 3.47
CA ILE A 137 -4.46 7.04 3.85
C ILE A 137 -4.97 7.06 5.29
N GLU A 138 -4.16 7.57 6.20
CA GLU A 138 -4.35 7.48 7.65
C GLU A 138 -5.63 8.14 8.19
N THR A 139 -6.24 9.05 7.44
CA THR A 139 -7.52 9.69 7.78
C THR A 139 -8.74 8.89 7.29
N SER A 140 -8.53 7.82 6.55
CA SER A 140 -9.57 6.89 6.15
C SER A 140 -9.70 5.73 7.13
N SER A 141 -10.79 4.95 7.03
CA SER A 141 -10.96 3.76 7.85
C SER A 141 -9.88 2.73 7.58
N LEU A 142 -9.36 2.06 8.60
CA LEU A 142 -8.51 0.88 8.44
C LEU A 142 -9.22 -0.18 7.58
N PRO A 143 -8.49 -0.95 6.75
CA PRO A 143 -9.07 -1.86 5.77
C PRO A 143 -9.52 -3.19 6.39
N VAL A 144 -10.33 -3.13 7.44
CA VAL A 144 -10.84 -4.27 8.21
C VAL A 144 -12.33 -4.54 7.97
N GLY A 145 -12.86 -4.02 6.85
CA GLY A 145 -14.27 -4.13 6.51
C GLY A 145 -15.19 -3.39 7.48
N GLY A 146 -16.48 -3.67 7.38
CA GLY A 146 -17.51 -3.08 8.23
C GLY A 146 -18.45 -2.15 7.47
N ALA A 147 -19.69 -2.05 7.94
CA ALA A 147 -20.67 -1.15 7.36
C ALA A 147 -20.27 0.30 7.60
N SER A 148 -20.47 1.16 6.59
CA SER A 148 -20.19 2.60 6.66
C SER A 148 -18.69 2.92 6.90
N THR A 149 -17.78 2.01 6.52
CA THR A 149 -16.33 2.27 6.52
C THR A 149 -15.85 2.54 5.09
N HIS A 150 -14.82 3.37 4.97
CA HIS A 150 -14.17 3.69 3.71
C HIS A 150 -12.65 3.68 3.90
N ALA A 151 -12.00 2.60 3.45
CA ALA A 151 -10.54 2.49 3.48
C ALA A 151 -9.97 2.98 2.14
N ALA A 152 -9.03 3.92 2.21
CA ALA A 152 -8.37 4.47 1.03
C ALA A 152 -6.93 3.99 0.95
N ILE A 153 -6.59 3.32 -0.15
CA ILE A 153 -5.25 2.80 -0.42
C ILE A 153 -4.70 3.55 -1.63
N SER A 154 -3.54 4.17 -1.47
CA SER A 154 -2.85 4.93 -2.48
C SER A 154 -1.63 4.17 -3.01
N GLY A 155 -1.29 4.38 -4.25
CA GLY A 155 -0.09 3.84 -4.88
C GLY A 155 0.26 4.62 -6.14
N HIS A 156 1.54 4.71 -6.43
CA HIS A 156 1.99 5.38 -7.63
C HIS A 156 1.57 4.68 -8.92
N ARG A 157 1.38 5.47 -9.96
CA ARG A 157 1.21 5.04 -11.33
C ARG A 157 2.38 5.55 -12.18
N GLY A 158 2.99 4.67 -12.97
CA GLY A 158 4.03 5.05 -13.93
C GLY A 158 5.42 5.24 -13.35
N LEU A 159 5.72 4.68 -12.17
CA LEU A 159 7.09 4.66 -11.66
C LEU A 159 7.97 3.72 -12.51
N PRO A 160 9.18 4.18 -12.92
CA PRO A 160 10.12 3.30 -13.60
C PRO A 160 10.65 2.17 -12.73
N SER A 161 10.61 2.34 -11.40
CA SER A 161 11.19 1.42 -10.42
C SER A 161 10.23 0.36 -9.90
N ALA A 162 8.92 0.58 -10.01
CA ALA A 162 7.90 -0.31 -9.47
C ALA A 162 6.60 -0.21 -10.26
N LYS A 163 5.99 -1.34 -10.60
CA LYS A 163 4.75 -1.39 -11.39
C LYS A 163 3.56 -0.80 -10.61
N LEU A 164 3.39 -1.22 -9.36
CA LEU A 164 2.31 -0.79 -8.46
C LEU A 164 0.96 -0.66 -9.20
N PHE A 165 0.32 0.52 -9.12
CA PHE A 165 -0.97 0.81 -9.79
C PHE A 165 -0.84 1.29 -11.25
N THR A 166 0.31 1.07 -11.90
CA THR A 166 0.54 1.51 -13.29
C THR A 166 -0.53 1.02 -14.25
N GLU A 167 -1.04 -0.18 -14.04
CA GLU A 167 -2.05 -0.80 -14.91
C GLU A 167 -3.48 -0.75 -14.34
N LEU A 168 -3.73 0.10 -13.35
CA LEU A 168 -5.05 0.19 -12.70
C LEU A 168 -6.18 0.57 -13.69
N ASP A 169 -5.85 1.23 -14.79
CA ASP A 169 -6.77 1.54 -15.89
C ASP A 169 -7.29 0.31 -16.65
N LYS A 170 -6.70 -0.87 -16.46
CA LYS A 170 -7.21 -2.13 -17.00
C LYS A 170 -8.35 -2.73 -16.18
N MET A 171 -8.60 -2.23 -14.97
CA MET A 171 -9.72 -2.65 -14.14
C MET A 171 -11.05 -2.31 -14.80
N GLN A 172 -12.04 -3.16 -14.56
CA GLN A 172 -13.39 -2.99 -15.09
C GLN A 172 -14.42 -3.08 -13.96
N LEU A 173 -15.58 -2.48 -14.18
CA LEU A 173 -16.73 -2.65 -13.27
C LEU A 173 -17.05 -4.14 -13.13
N GLY A 174 -17.23 -4.58 -11.89
CA GLY A 174 -17.48 -5.97 -11.55
C GLY A 174 -16.23 -6.81 -11.28
N ASP A 175 -15.02 -6.32 -11.57
CA ASP A 175 -13.78 -7.02 -11.20
C ASP A 175 -13.67 -7.15 -9.68
N ILE A 176 -13.09 -8.25 -9.22
CA ILE A 176 -12.88 -8.53 -7.81
C ILE A 176 -11.42 -8.33 -7.46
N PHE A 177 -11.19 -7.69 -6.31
CA PHE A 177 -9.89 -7.64 -5.66
C PHE A 177 -10.03 -8.01 -4.19
N TYR A 178 -8.93 -8.35 -3.57
CA TYR A 178 -8.90 -8.85 -2.20
C TYR A 178 -7.96 -8.00 -1.36
N VAL A 179 -8.37 -7.75 -0.12
CA VAL A 179 -7.50 -7.15 0.91
C VAL A 179 -7.40 -8.15 2.05
N LYS A 180 -6.16 -8.58 2.35
CA LYS A 180 -5.88 -9.46 3.47
C LYS A 180 -5.31 -8.65 4.63
N VAL A 181 -5.98 -8.76 5.78
CA VAL A 181 -5.54 -8.16 7.04
C VAL A 181 -5.67 -9.22 8.14
N LEU A 182 -4.59 -9.48 8.84
CA LEU A 182 -4.52 -10.57 9.80
C LEU A 182 -4.99 -11.90 9.16
N LYS A 183 -5.84 -12.63 9.86
CA LYS A 183 -6.41 -13.89 9.37
C LYS A 183 -7.62 -13.71 8.43
N GLU A 184 -8.14 -12.49 8.27
CA GLU A 184 -9.31 -12.23 7.44
C GLU A 184 -8.93 -11.79 6.01
N THR A 185 -9.75 -12.20 5.03
CA THR A 185 -9.64 -11.76 3.64
C THR A 185 -10.97 -11.14 3.22
N PHE A 186 -10.91 -9.87 2.84
CA PHE A 186 -12.06 -9.10 2.37
C PHE A 186 -12.06 -9.07 0.85
N ALA A 187 -13.18 -9.51 0.24
CA ALA A 187 -13.40 -9.42 -1.19
C ALA A 187 -14.18 -8.15 -1.50
N TYR A 188 -13.65 -7.35 -2.41
CA TYR A 188 -14.26 -6.13 -2.89
C TYR A 188 -14.56 -6.25 -4.38
N GLN A 189 -15.65 -5.66 -4.82
CA GLN A 189 -16.02 -5.57 -6.23
C GLN A 189 -15.91 -4.13 -6.70
N VAL A 190 -15.31 -3.92 -7.85
CA VAL A 190 -15.24 -2.60 -8.49
C VAL A 190 -16.63 -2.17 -8.91
N ASP A 191 -17.16 -1.17 -8.28
CA ASP A 191 -18.49 -0.58 -8.57
C ASP A 191 -18.39 0.78 -9.28
N GLN A 192 -17.22 1.44 -9.21
CA GLN A 192 -16.99 2.74 -9.82
C GLN A 192 -15.54 2.91 -10.26
N ILE A 193 -15.32 3.58 -11.39
CA ILE A 193 -14.01 3.98 -11.90
C ILE A 193 -14.10 5.46 -12.26
N LEU A 194 -13.28 6.28 -11.62
CA LEU A 194 -13.23 7.72 -11.83
C LEU A 194 -11.82 8.16 -12.22
N THR A 195 -11.73 9.05 -13.19
CA THR A 195 -10.51 9.78 -13.48
C THR A 195 -10.72 11.22 -13.04
N VAL A 196 -9.92 11.68 -12.08
CA VAL A 196 -9.95 13.06 -11.60
C VAL A 196 -8.75 13.81 -12.16
N LEU A 197 -8.95 15.11 -12.48
CA LEU A 197 -7.92 16.00 -13.03
C LEU A 197 -7.45 16.96 -11.95
#